data_0c69f150bf493de1fa77df8fba407ce2
#
_entry.id   0c69f150bf493de1fa77df8fba407ce2
#
_cell.length_a   1.000
_cell.length_b   1.000
_cell.length_c   1.000
_cell.angle_alpha   90.00
_cell.angle_beta   90.00
_cell.angle_gamma   90.00
#
_symmetry.space_group_name_H-M   'P 1'
#
loop_
_entity.id
_entity.type
_entity.pdbx_description
1 polymer ?
#
loop_
_entity_poly.entity_id
_entity_poly.type
_entity_poly.pdbx_seq_one_letter_code
_entity_poly.pdbx_strand_id
1 'polypeptide(L)'
;MHTRSAGFIRSFWKNIEGVFRSHILNAGAGKEPEAIQRLHNVVPAHALVGDLRSASCLEPENYYKSVADGRILPHHSEVESFIPTGLHLKNGAVLECDLVVLSVGSQTPVFPFLPAPYRQLLESETDGVQLYRHLLHPDIPRLGFAGYNHCFMHVPAVEVGTLWLAALWKGELA
;
A
#
# COMPACT_ATOMS: atom_id res chain seq x y z
N MET A 1 -14.98 -24.85 3.45
CA MET A 1 -15.84 -23.86 4.12
C MET A 1 -15.71 -22.44 3.58
N HIS A 2 -14.84 -22.15 2.59
CA HIS A 2 -14.52 -20.80 2.10
C HIS A 2 -15.35 -20.29 0.91
N THR A 3 -16.20 -21.10 0.28
CA THR A 3 -16.88 -20.73 -0.97
C THR A 3 -18.16 -19.91 -0.80
N ARG A 4 -18.86 -20.00 0.33
CA ARG A 4 -20.09 -19.22 0.56
C ARG A 4 -19.86 -17.74 0.93
N SER A 5 -18.71 -17.40 1.50
CA SER A 5 -18.36 -16.04 1.91
C SER A 5 -17.66 -15.22 0.80
N ALA A 6 -17.16 -15.86 -0.26
CA ALA A 6 -16.40 -15.19 -1.31
C ALA A 6 -17.22 -14.12 -2.07
N GLY A 7 -18.50 -14.38 -2.30
CA GLY A 7 -19.42 -13.44 -2.94
C GLY A 7 -19.66 -12.20 -2.06
N PHE A 8 -19.89 -12.40 -0.79
CA PHE A 8 -20.09 -11.33 0.18
C PHE A 8 -18.82 -10.46 0.32
N ILE A 9 -17.67 -11.09 0.49
CA ILE A 9 -16.38 -10.38 0.62
C ILE A 9 -16.10 -9.55 -0.64
N ARG A 10 -16.31 -10.11 -1.82
CA ARG A 10 -16.13 -9.40 -3.09
C ARG A 10 -17.08 -8.21 -3.23
N SER A 11 -18.35 -8.40 -2.87
CA SER A 11 -19.35 -7.33 -2.89
C SER A 11 -19.02 -6.22 -1.89
N PHE A 12 -18.58 -6.58 -0.69
CA PHE A 12 -18.12 -5.65 0.34
C PHE A 12 -16.97 -4.77 -0.18
N TRP A 13 -15.92 -5.37 -0.71
CA TRP A 13 -14.78 -4.60 -1.23
C TRP A 13 -15.13 -3.74 -2.42
N LYS A 14 -15.98 -4.23 -3.33
CA LYS A 14 -16.49 -3.43 -4.45
C LYS A 14 -17.28 -2.19 -3.97
N ASN A 15 -18.06 -2.34 -2.91
CA ASN A 15 -18.79 -1.23 -2.31
C ASN A 15 -17.83 -0.20 -1.67
N ILE A 16 -16.85 -0.66 -0.91
CA ILE A 16 -15.78 0.19 -0.34
C ILE A 16 -15.04 0.95 -1.45
N GLU A 17 -14.65 0.27 -2.51
CA GLU A 17 -14.02 0.88 -3.67
C GLU A 17 -14.90 1.97 -4.30
N GLY A 18 -16.20 1.71 -4.44
CA GLY A 18 -17.17 2.69 -4.93
C GLY A 18 -17.24 3.95 -4.07
N VAL A 19 -17.21 3.79 -2.75
CA VAL A 19 -17.17 4.92 -1.80
C VAL A 19 -15.91 5.76 -1.98
N PHE A 20 -14.72 5.14 -2.07
CA PHE A 20 -13.47 5.87 -2.30
C PHE A 20 -13.45 6.60 -3.64
N ARG A 21 -13.86 5.94 -4.73
CA ARG A 21 -13.94 6.57 -6.05
C ARG A 21 -14.89 7.77 -6.05
N SER A 22 -16.05 7.62 -5.43
CA SER A 22 -17.01 8.72 -5.29
C SER A 22 -16.44 9.87 -4.44
N HIS A 23 -15.73 9.57 -3.36
CA HIS A 23 -15.09 10.59 -2.53
C HIS A 23 -14.07 11.41 -3.33
N ILE A 24 -13.22 10.76 -4.13
CA ILE A 24 -12.25 11.43 -5.00
C ILE A 24 -12.97 12.36 -5.99
N LEU A 25 -13.96 11.85 -6.70
CA LEU A 25 -14.65 12.59 -7.76
C LEU A 25 -15.52 13.73 -7.21
N ASN A 26 -16.07 13.60 -6.01
CA ASN A 26 -16.85 14.63 -5.35
C ASN A 26 -16.04 15.91 -5.05
N ALA A 27 -14.72 15.83 -4.96
CA ALA A 27 -13.86 17.01 -4.84
C ALA A 27 -13.93 17.93 -6.08
N GLY A 28 -14.41 17.43 -7.21
CA GLY A 28 -14.68 18.18 -8.44
C GLY A 28 -16.11 18.67 -8.60
N ALA A 29 -16.99 18.44 -7.63
CA ALA A 29 -18.40 18.84 -7.73
C ALA A 29 -18.53 20.36 -7.97
N GLY A 30 -19.25 20.72 -9.04
CA GLY A 30 -19.45 22.12 -9.44
C GLY A 30 -18.22 22.81 -10.05
N LYS A 31 -17.16 22.07 -10.37
CA LYS A 31 -15.96 22.58 -11.03
C LYS A 31 -15.99 22.35 -12.55
N GLU A 32 -15.05 23.02 -13.24
CA GLU A 32 -14.88 22.91 -14.69
C GLU A 32 -14.48 21.49 -15.14
N PRO A 33 -14.77 21.11 -16.40
CA PRO A 33 -14.49 19.75 -16.92
C PRO A 33 -13.04 19.32 -16.76
N GLU A 34 -12.07 20.23 -16.86
CA GLU A 34 -10.65 19.95 -16.69
C GLU A 34 -10.32 19.55 -15.25
N ALA A 35 -11.00 20.12 -14.26
CA ALA A 35 -10.85 19.73 -12.86
C ALA A 35 -11.33 18.29 -12.63
N ILE A 36 -12.46 17.93 -13.24
CA ILE A 36 -13.02 16.58 -13.18
C ILE A 36 -12.08 15.59 -13.89
N GLN A 37 -11.51 15.96 -15.03
CA GLN A 37 -10.55 15.13 -15.75
C GLN A 37 -9.27 14.88 -14.93
N ARG A 38 -8.74 15.91 -14.25
CA ARG A 38 -7.60 15.72 -13.32
C ARG A 38 -7.90 14.72 -12.21
N LEU A 39 -9.09 14.76 -11.63
CA LEU A 39 -9.51 13.79 -10.61
C LEU A 39 -9.65 12.37 -11.18
N HIS A 40 -10.15 12.22 -12.39
CA HIS A 40 -10.16 10.91 -13.07
C HIS A 40 -8.77 10.33 -13.26
N ASN A 41 -7.77 11.17 -13.51
CA ASN A 41 -6.37 10.73 -13.65
C ASN A 41 -5.74 10.27 -12.32
N VAL A 42 -6.32 10.65 -11.17
CA VAL A 42 -5.89 10.18 -9.85
C VAL A 42 -6.56 8.85 -9.47
N VAL A 43 -7.75 8.59 -10.01
CA VAL A 43 -8.48 7.33 -9.72
C VAL A 43 -7.76 6.16 -10.39
N PRO A 44 -7.26 5.16 -9.62
CA PRO A 44 -6.60 3.99 -10.19
C PRO A 44 -7.49 3.21 -11.16
N ALA A 45 -6.92 2.74 -12.27
CA ALA A 45 -7.64 1.89 -13.22
C ALA A 45 -7.86 0.47 -12.68
N HIS A 46 -6.99 0.01 -11.78
CA HIS A 46 -7.08 -1.31 -11.15
C HIS A 46 -7.99 -1.30 -9.91
N ALA A 47 -8.31 -2.48 -9.39
CA ALA A 47 -9.09 -2.62 -8.18
C ALA A 47 -8.30 -2.16 -6.94
N LEU A 48 -8.88 -1.27 -6.14
CA LEU A 48 -8.25 -0.67 -4.95
C LEU A 48 -7.97 -1.70 -3.84
N VAL A 49 -8.61 -2.86 -3.85
CA VAL A 49 -8.44 -3.87 -2.80
C VAL A 49 -6.99 -4.32 -2.62
N GLY A 50 -6.21 -4.34 -3.70
CA GLY A 50 -4.78 -4.64 -3.65
C GLY A 50 -4.00 -3.60 -2.85
N ASP A 51 -4.26 -2.35 -3.10
CA ASP A 51 -3.60 -1.22 -2.44
C ASP A 51 -4.02 -1.10 -0.97
N LEU A 52 -5.31 -1.28 -0.68
CA LEU A 52 -5.85 -1.26 0.70
C LEU A 52 -5.25 -2.34 1.61
N ARG A 53 -4.75 -3.43 1.03
CA ARG A 53 -4.07 -4.49 1.79
C ARG A 53 -2.63 -4.11 2.18
N SER A 54 -1.98 -3.28 1.41
CA SER A 54 -0.55 -2.98 1.55
C SER A 54 -0.26 -1.57 2.04
N ALA A 55 -1.23 -0.66 2.03
CA ALA A 55 -1.03 0.72 2.43
C ALA A 55 -2.15 1.21 3.35
N SER A 56 -1.79 2.01 4.34
CA SER A 56 -2.74 2.79 5.12
C SER A 56 -3.24 3.93 4.25
N CYS A 57 -4.54 3.97 4.01
CA CYS A 57 -5.18 5.03 3.23
C CYS A 57 -5.37 6.27 4.11
N LEU A 58 -4.31 7.04 4.31
CA LEU A 58 -4.40 8.37 4.89
C LEU A 58 -4.35 9.39 3.76
N GLU A 59 -5.46 10.03 3.51
CA GLU A 59 -5.52 11.16 2.59
C GLU A 59 -4.92 12.38 3.29
N PRO A 60 -3.90 13.04 2.70
CA PRO A 60 -3.43 14.34 3.17
C PRO A 60 -4.57 15.36 3.06
N GLU A 61 -4.66 16.26 4.03
CA GLU A 61 -5.69 17.29 4.05
C GLU A 61 -5.71 18.08 2.73
N ASN A 62 -6.90 18.21 2.15
CA ASN A 62 -7.13 18.92 0.89
C ASN A 62 -6.40 18.36 -0.34
N TYR A 63 -5.95 17.10 -0.33
CA TYR A 63 -5.22 16.52 -1.48
C TYR A 63 -6.06 16.58 -2.77
N TYR A 64 -7.25 15.99 -2.78
CA TYR A 64 -8.10 15.96 -3.99
C TYR A 64 -8.62 17.34 -4.38
N LYS A 65 -8.83 18.23 -3.41
CA LYS A 65 -9.12 19.64 -3.72
C LYS A 65 -7.94 20.31 -4.44
N SER A 66 -6.72 20.04 -4.02
CA SER A 66 -5.51 20.59 -4.69
C SER A 66 -5.34 20.04 -6.12
N VAL A 67 -5.72 18.79 -6.36
CA VAL A 67 -5.78 18.22 -7.70
C VAL A 67 -6.85 18.91 -8.54
N ALA A 68 -8.06 19.06 -8.01
CA ALA A 68 -9.15 19.72 -8.71
C ALA A 68 -8.82 21.19 -9.04
N ASP A 69 -8.16 21.89 -8.12
CA ASP A 69 -7.73 23.29 -8.29
C ASP A 69 -6.48 23.44 -9.21
N GLY A 70 -5.90 22.34 -9.70
CA GLY A 70 -4.73 22.37 -10.58
C GLY A 70 -3.41 22.69 -9.89
N ARG A 71 -3.36 22.65 -8.55
CA ARG A 71 -2.10 22.78 -7.79
C ARG A 71 -1.28 21.49 -7.80
N ILE A 72 -1.95 20.35 -8.01
CA ILE A 72 -1.34 19.05 -8.25
C ILE A 72 -1.83 18.60 -9.61
N LEU A 73 -0.89 18.31 -10.50
CA LEU A 73 -1.15 17.83 -11.87
C LEU A 73 -0.81 16.35 -11.98
N PRO A 74 -1.80 15.47 -11.99
CA PRO A 74 -1.56 14.03 -12.13
C PRO A 74 -1.22 13.67 -13.58
N HIS A 75 -0.13 12.93 -13.77
CA HIS A 75 0.29 12.39 -15.06
C HIS A 75 0.25 10.86 -15.03
N HIS A 76 -0.45 10.25 -15.97
CA HIS A 76 -0.55 8.80 -16.11
C HIS A 76 0.51 8.32 -17.11
N SER A 77 1.76 8.28 -16.65
CA SER A 77 2.90 7.82 -17.44
C SER A 77 4.04 7.40 -16.51
N GLU A 78 4.93 6.56 -17.03
CA GLU A 78 6.17 6.22 -16.37
C GLU A 78 7.24 7.27 -16.70
N VAL A 79 8.19 7.45 -15.79
CA VAL A 79 9.40 8.24 -16.04
C VAL A 79 10.33 7.44 -16.95
N GLU A 80 10.71 8.00 -18.08
CA GLU A 80 11.66 7.40 -19.01
C GLU A 80 13.10 7.77 -18.64
N SER A 81 13.34 9.06 -18.36
CA SER A 81 14.67 9.53 -18.00
C SER A 81 14.62 10.85 -17.22
N PHE A 82 15.70 11.10 -16.49
CA PHE A 82 15.98 12.40 -15.90
C PHE A 82 16.71 13.28 -16.93
N ILE A 83 16.32 14.54 -16.99
CA ILE A 83 16.97 15.56 -17.81
C ILE A 83 17.44 16.73 -16.92
N PRO A 84 18.34 17.61 -17.37
CA PRO A 84 18.88 18.68 -16.52
C PRO A 84 17.83 19.62 -15.93
N THR A 85 16.68 19.77 -16.58
CA THR A 85 15.59 20.66 -16.17
C THR A 85 14.36 19.92 -15.61
N GLY A 86 14.43 18.58 -15.45
CA GLY A 86 13.27 17.83 -14.96
C GLY A 86 13.22 16.37 -15.40
N LEU A 87 12.07 15.95 -15.92
CA LEU A 87 11.77 14.56 -16.27
C LEU A 87 11.25 14.46 -17.70
N HIS A 88 11.67 13.40 -18.40
CA HIS A 88 11.06 12.95 -19.64
C HIS A 88 10.18 11.73 -19.35
N LEU A 89 8.93 11.77 -19.79
CA LEU A 89 7.95 10.69 -19.59
C LEU A 89 7.85 9.80 -20.83
N LYS A 90 7.51 8.52 -20.66
CA LYS A 90 7.33 7.57 -21.76
C LYS A 90 6.25 7.97 -22.78
N ASN A 91 5.29 8.80 -22.38
CA ASN A 91 4.28 9.35 -23.29
C ASN A 91 4.78 10.56 -24.11
N GLY A 92 6.06 10.91 -24.02
CA GLY A 92 6.70 12.03 -24.72
C GLY A 92 6.59 13.39 -24.02
N ALA A 93 5.89 13.47 -22.89
CA ALA A 93 5.80 14.73 -22.15
C ALA A 93 7.11 15.03 -21.40
N VAL A 94 7.46 16.33 -21.35
CA VAL A 94 8.56 16.84 -20.55
C VAL A 94 7.98 17.61 -19.37
N LEU A 95 8.42 17.27 -18.16
CA LEU A 95 8.02 17.95 -16.93
C LEU A 95 9.21 18.70 -16.39
N GLU A 96 9.15 20.03 -16.44
CA GLU A 96 10.13 20.89 -15.78
C GLU A 96 9.90 20.89 -14.27
N CYS A 97 10.96 20.67 -13.49
CA CYS A 97 10.90 20.69 -12.04
C CYS A 97 12.28 20.91 -11.41
N ASP A 98 12.27 21.56 -10.25
CA ASP A 98 13.47 21.83 -9.45
C ASP A 98 13.80 20.71 -8.47
N LEU A 99 12.79 19.90 -8.12
CA LEU A 99 12.91 18.80 -7.17
C LEU A 99 12.09 17.59 -7.62
N VAL A 100 12.70 16.41 -7.53
CA VAL A 100 12.01 15.14 -7.74
C VAL A 100 11.99 14.35 -6.43
N VAL A 101 10.79 13.96 -5.98
CA VAL A 101 10.60 13.09 -4.82
C VAL A 101 10.21 11.70 -5.30
N LEU A 102 11.06 10.70 -5.02
CA LEU A 102 10.83 9.32 -5.41
C LEU A 102 10.05 8.57 -4.32
N SER A 103 8.76 8.30 -4.56
CA SER A 103 7.90 7.50 -3.70
C SER A 103 7.61 6.14 -4.37
N VAL A 104 8.67 5.37 -4.63
CA VAL A 104 8.63 4.14 -5.44
C VAL A 104 8.55 2.85 -4.61
N GLY A 105 8.16 2.96 -3.35
CA GLY A 105 8.05 1.83 -2.43
C GLY A 105 9.28 1.63 -1.55
N SER A 106 9.37 0.47 -0.93
CA SER A 106 10.46 0.08 -0.03
C SER A 106 11.23 -1.09 -0.61
N GLN A 107 12.47 -1.22 -0.20
CA GLN A 107 13.28 -2.41 -0.48
C GLN A 107 12.78 -3.60 0.34
N THR A 108 13.06 -4.82 -0.12
CA THR A 108 12.84 -6.04 0.66
C THR A 108 13.55 -5.90 2.01
N PRO A 109 12.88 -6.22 3.12
CA PRO A 109 13.48 -6.13 4.43
C PRO A 109 14.74 -7.00 4.55
N VAL A 110 15.77 -6.45 5.17
CA VAL A 110 16.99 -7.18 5.54
C VAL A 110 17.16 -7.14 7.05
N PHE A 111 17.77 -8.18 7.60
CA PHE A 111 17.86 -8.40 9.05
C PHE A 111 19.31 -8.51 9.52
N PRO A 112 20.15 -7.48 9.34
CA PRO A 112 21.59 -7.53 9.61
C PRO A 112 21.92 -7.81 11.08
N PHE A 113 20.96 -7.57 11.99
CA PHE A 113 21.09 -7.81 13.44
C PHE A 113 20.85 -9.27 13.82
N LEU A 114 20.32 -10.12 12.90
CA LEU A 114 20.09 -11.54 13.18
C LEU A 114 21.33 -12.39 12.84
N PRO A 115 21.53 -13.52 13.57
CA PRO A 115 22.53 -14.52 13.19
C PRO A 115 22.34 -14.99 11.75
N ALA A 116 23.46 -15.25 11.04
CA ALA A 116 23.47 -15.58 9.62
C ALA A 116 22.49 -16.69 9.22
N PRO A 117 22.33 -17.83 9.94
CA PRO A 117 21.39 -18.86 9.56
C PRO A 117 19.93 -18.37 9.53
N TYR A 118 19.52 -17.56 10.52
CA TYR A 118 18.14 -17.02 10.59
C TYR A 118 17.91 -15.95 9.53
N ARG A 119 18.91 -15.10 9.30
CA ARG A 119 18.86 -14.11 8.23
C ARG A 119 18.68 -14.79 6.87
N GLN A 120 19.44 -15.85 6.60
CA GLN A 120 19.33 -16.58 5.34
C GLN A 120 17.94 -17.17 5.14
N LEU A 121 17.30 -17.73 6.19
CA LEU A 121 15.93 -18.23 6.11
C LEU A 121 14.91 -17.14 5.74
N LEU A 122 15.10 -15.92 6.26
CA LEU A 122 14.17 -14.81 6.03
C LEU A 122 14.40 -14.09 4.71
N GLU A 123 15.65 -14.03 4.23
CA GLU A 123 16.07 -13.22 3.07
C GLU A 123 16.18 -14.02 1.78
N SER A 124 16.11 -15.37 1.83
CA SER A 124 16.27 -16.23 0.65
C SER A 124 15.02 -16.40 -0.20
N GLU A 125 13.85 -16.05 0.32
CA GLU A 125 12.59 -16.20 -0.38
C GLU A 125 12.41 -15.11 -1.45
N THR A 126 12.14 -15.51 -2.68
CA THR A 126 11.98 -14.59 -3.82
C THR A 126 10.78 -13.67 -3.71
N ASP A 127 9.72 -14.13 -3.04
CA ASP A 127 8.47 -13.38 -2.84
C ASP A 127 8.46 -12.57 -1.53
N GLY A 128 9.64 -12.39 -0.92
CA GLY A 128 9.81 -11.73 0.37
C GLY A 128 9.60 -12.68 1.55
N VAL A 129 9.74 -12.14 2.76
CA VAL A 129 9.73 -12.92 4.00
C VAL A 129 8.43 -13.67 4.19
N GLN A 130 8.51 -15.01 4.32
CA GLN A 130 7.36 -15.89 4.54
C GLN A 130 7.20 -16.17 6.04
N LEU A 131 6.08 -15.76 6.60
CA LEU A 131 5.79 -15.92 8.01
C LEU A 131 4.45 -16.64 8.25
N TYR A 132 4.42 -17.57 9.17
CA TYR A 132 3.17 -18.15 9.65
C TYR A 132 2.33 -17.06 10.33
N ARG A 133 1.12 -16.85 9.83
CA ARG A 133 0.19 -15.77 10.26
C ARG A 133 0.78 -14.36 10.17
N HIS A 134 1.83 -14.15 9.39
CA HIS A 134 2.62 -12.91 9.36
C HIS A 134 3.28 -12.53 10.69
N LEU A 135 3.46 -13.48 11.58
CA LEU A 135 3.94 -13.26 12.95
C LEU A 135 5.23 -13.99 13.29
N LEU A 136 5.46 -15.19 12.77
CA LEU A 136 6.65 -15.97 13.10
C LEU A 136 7.10 -16.86 11.94
N HIS A 137 8.39 -17.17 11.92
CA HIS A 137 8.93 -18.20 11.03
C HIS A 137 9.01 -19.52 11.79
N PRO A 138 8.51 -20.65 11.24
CA PRO A 138 8.47 -21.94 11.96
C PRO A 138 9.83 -22.43 12.44
N ASP A 139 10.88 -22.19 11.64
CA ASP A 139 12.24 -22.67 11.92
C ASP A 139 13.09 -21.67 12.73
N ILE A 140 12.52 -20.54 13.15
CA ILE A 140 13.23 -19.55 13.98
C ILE A 140 12.54 -19.45 15.34
N PRO A 141 13.06 -20.14 16.37
CA PRO A 141 12.43 -20.17 17.67
C PRO A 141 12.52 -18.79 18.36
N ARG A 142 11.45 -18.44 19.06
CA ARG A 142 11.38 -17.24 19.92
C ARG A 142 11.59 -15.90 19.22
N LEU A 143 11.43 -15.86 17.89
CA LEU A 143 11.39 -14.62 17.12
C LEU A 143 9.96 -14.40 16.61
N GLY A 144 9.39 -13.25 16.88
CA GLY A 144 8.09 -12.81 16.36
C GLY A 144 8.18 -11.45 15.70
N PHE A 145 7.28 -11.23 14.75
CA PHE A 145 7.21 -10.00 13.97
C PHE A 145 5.90 -9.27 14.29
N ALA A 146 5.98 -8.20 15.06
CA ALA A 146 4.83 -7.35 15.32
C ALA A 146 4.69 -6.32 14.19
N GLY A 147 3.56 -6.33 13.48
CA GLY A 147 3.26 -5.36 12.44
C GLY A 147 3.95 -5.58 11.09
N TYR A 148 4.41 -6.79 10.81
CA TYR A 148 5.00 -7.10 9.50
C TYR A 148 4.00 -6.99 8.34
N ASN A 149 2.73 -7.27 8.58
CA ASN A 149 1.68 -7.19 7.58
C ASN A 149 0.93 -5.85 7.69
N HIS A 150 1.14 -4.97 6.72
CA HIS A 150 0.36 -3.74 6.61
C HIS A 150 -1.04 -4.04 6.05
N CYS A 151 -2.07 -3.58 6.75
CA CYS A 151 -3.45 -3.73 6.32
C CYS A 151 -4.31 -2.54 6.83
N PHE A 152 -5.52 -2.42 6.31
CA PHE A 152 -6.46 -1.38 6.72
C PHE A 152 -6.71 -1.35 8.25
N MET A 153 -6.72 -2.53 8.87
CA MET A 153 -6.88 -2.70 10.33
C MET A 153 -5.54 -2.97 11.01
N HIS A 154 -4.49 -2.25 10.62
CA HIS A 154 -3.12 -2.55 11.04
C HIS A 154 -2.94 -2.57 12.55
N VAL A 155 -3.37 -1.53 13.27
CA VAL A 155 -3.18 -1.41 14.73
C VAL A 155 -3.88 -2.55 15.47
N PRO A 156 -5.20 -2.80 15.30
CA PRO A 156 -5.85 -3.96 15.94
C PRO A 156 -5.22 -5.30 15.55
N ALA A 157 -4.78 -5.46 14.30
CA ALA A 157 -4.13 -6.70 13.85
C ALA A 157 -2.79 -6.93 14.57
N VAL A 158 -2.00 -5.88 14.80
CA VAL A 158 -0.75 -5.95 15.56
C VAL A 158 -1.01 -6.31 17.03
N GLU A 159 -1.99 -5.69 17.66
CA GLU A 159 -2.38 -5.99 19.05
C GLU A 159 -2.78 -7.46 19.22
N VAL A 160 -3.72 -7.93 18.42
CA VAL A 160 -4.17 -9.34 18.46
C VAL A 160 -3.02 -10.29 18.16
N GLY A 161 -2.19 -9.98 17.15
CA GLY A 161 -1.02 -10.78 16.80
C GLY A 161 -0.01 -10.87 17.94
N THR A 162 0.25 -9.77 18.63
CA THR A 162 1.18 -9.72 19.77
C THR A 162 0.65 -10.52 20.96
N LEU A 163 -0.64 -10.42 21.26
CA LEU A 163 -1.29 -11.22 22.30
C LEU A 163 -1.23 -12.70 21.97
N TRP A 164 -1.45 -13.06 20.71
CA TRP A 164 -1.34 -14.44 20.25
C TRP A 164 0.08 -14.99 20.41
N LEU A 165 1.12 -14.22 20.03
CA LEU A 165 2.53 -14.60 20.23
C LEU A 165 2.85 -14.79 21.72
N ALA A 166 2.37 -13.89 22.59
CA ALA A 166 2.56 -13.98 24.02
C ALA A 166 1.93 -15.27 24.60
N ALA A 167 0.70 -15.59 24.18
CA ALA A 167 0.01 -16.81 24.61
C ALA A 167 0.71 -18.08 24.09
N LEU A 168 1.19 -18.07 22.84
CA LEU A 168 1.97 -19.16 22.27
C LEU A 168 3.25 -19.43 23.09
N TRP A 169 4.01 -18.39 23.41
CA TRP A 169 5.28 -18.55 24.13
C TRP A 169 5.12 -18.89 25.60
N LYS A 170 3.96 -18.61 26.18
CA LYS A 170 3.57 -19.09 27.50
C LYS A 170 3.06 -20.54 27.52
N GLY A 171 2.83 -21.14 26.35
CA GLY A 171 2.24 -22.48 26.24
C GLY A 171 0.74 -22.51 26.53
N GLU A 172 0.05 -21.39 26.39
CA GLU A 172 -1.40 -21.26 26.60
C GLU A 172 -2.20 -21.67 25.33
N LEU A 173 -1.51 -21.84 24.20
CA LEU A 173 -2.08 -22.29 22.94
C LEU A 173 -1.58 -23.71 22.61
N ALA A 174 -2.53 -24.61 22.26
CA ALA A 174 -2.26 -25.97 21.81
C ALA A 174 -2.00 -26.01 20.30
#